data_23da6dd9e968002a30ab578c8b7dc720
#
_entry.id   23da6dd9e968002a30ab578c8b7dc720
#
_cell.length_a   1.000
_cell.length_b   1.000
_cell.length_c   1.000
_cell.angle_alpha   90.00
_cell.angle_beta   90.00
_cell.angle_gamma   90.00
#
_symmetry.space_group_name_H-M   'P 1'
#
loop_
_entity.id
_entity.type
_entity.pdbx_description
1 polymer ?
#
loop_
_entity_poly.entity_id
_entity_poly.type
_entity_poly.pdbx_seq_one_letter_code
_entity_poly.pdbx_strand_id
1 'polypeptide(L)'
;DRQDQVYGAIVRYVLPDWSLGLFAAVLMGAILSSYNSAINSASTLFSLQFYKGYINNKANEEEIVSVGKKFGMVLAAASIIIAPMLGGMQSIFEYLQMVNGLYSVPIIGIFLLGITTKHVPAIAAKVGMLVGMLFYSFFTFVNFKNVSPFFADSKGDLHYLHGYFISFLSAIVVMLIIGKIKPKSDEEIAISDQRDPAPVDMTPWPKAKQASVA
;
A
#
# COMPACT_ATOMS: atom_id res chain seq x y z
N ASP A 1 -19.68 22.76 2.42
CA ASP A 1 -18.47 22.92 1.60
C ASP A 1 -17.61 21.67 1.71
N ARG A 2 -17.28 21.07 0.56
CA ARG A 2 -16.46 19.85 0.53
C ARG A 2 -15.01 20.23 0.77
N GLN A 3 -14.34 19.54 1.69
CA GLN A 3 -12.92 19.78 2.01
C GLN A 3 -12.02 19.66 0.77
N ASP A 4 -12.35 18.76 -0.16
CA ASP A 4 -11.60 18.56 -1.40
C ASP A 4 -11.66 19.77 -2.35
N GLN A 5 -12.65 20.66 -2.23
CA GLN A 5 -12.78 21.88 -3.04
C GLN A 5 -11.85 23.01 -2.58
N VAL A 6 -11.38 22.95 -1.34
CA VAL A 6 -10.51 24.00 -0.77
C VAL A 6 -9.20 24.11 -1.54
N TYR A 7 -8.61 22.96 -1.93
CA TYR A 7 -7.38 22.95 -2.72
C TYR A 7 -7.55 23.69 -4.06
N GLY A 8 -8.62 23.38 -4.80
CA GLY A 8 -8.91 24.04 -6.07
C GLY A 8 -9.17 25.53 -5.92
N ALA A 9 -9.85 25.94 -4.82
CA ALA A 9 -10.10 27.33 -4.52
C ALA A 9 -8.80 28.11 -4.21
N ILE A 10 -7.89 27.53 -3.42
CA ILE A 10 -6.58 28.10 -3.11
C ILE A 10 -5.74 28.26 -4.39
N VAL A 11 -5.68 27.22 -5.22
CA VAL A 11 -4.94 27.27 -6.49
C VAL A 11 -5.45 28.41 -7.36
N ARG A 12 -6.76 28.58 -7.46
CA ARG A 12 -7.40 29.63 -8.25
C ARG A 12 -7.19 31.03 -7.67
N TYR A 13 -7.02 31.14 -6.35
CA TYR A 13 -6.75 32.39 -5.68
C TYR A 13 -5.29 32.84 -5.80
N VAL A 14 -4.36 31.88 -5.75
CA VAL A 14 -2.90 32.15 -5.70
C VAL A 14 -2.30 32.27 -7.10
N LEU A 15 -2.76 31.48 -8.06
CA LEU A 15 -2.18 31.44 -9.41
C LEU A 15 -2.81 32.49 -10.33
N PRO A 16 -2.00 33.21 -11.11
CA PRO A 16 -2.52 34.09 -12.15
C PRO A 16 -3.21 33.27 -13.26
N ASP A 17 -4.24 33.86 -13.89
CA ASP A 17 -5.12 33.19 -14.85
C ASP A 17 -4.37 32.50 -16.00
N TRP A 18 -3.29 33.12 -16.48
CA TRP A 18 -2.48 32.55 -17.57
C TRP A 18 -1.76 31.23 -17.18
N SER A 19 -1.49 31.03 -15.91
CA SER A 19 -0.77 29.84 -15.41
C SER A 19 -1.69 28.69 -15.01
N LEU A 20 -3.01 28.94 -14.87
CA LEU A 20 -3.96 27.90 -14.46
C LEU A 20 -4.01 26.72 -15.43
N GLY A 21 -3.94 27.00 -16.74
CA GLY A 21 -3.89 25.95 -17.78
C GLY A 21 -2.64 25.09 -17.70
N LEU A 22 -1.47 25.71 -17.48
CA LEU A 22 -0.21 25.02 -17.30
C LEU A 22 -0.25 24.15 -16.03
N PHE A 23 -0.74 24.71 -14.92
CA PHE A 23 -0.90 23.96 -13.68
C PHE A 23 -1.83 22.75 -13.83
N ALA A 24 -2.98 22.93 -14.51
CA ALA A 24 -3.90 21.83 -14.78
C ALA A 24 -3.24 20.72 -15.62
N ALA A 25 -2.44 21.08 -16.63
CA ALA A 25 -1.72 20.11 -17.45
C ALA A 25 -0.68 19.33 -16.64
N VAL A 26 0.08 19.99 -15.77
CA VAL A 26 1.07 19.36 -14.88
C VAL A 26 0.36 18.43 -13.89
N LEU A 27 -0.73 18.87 -13.27
CA LEU A 27 -1.51 18.06 -12.35
C LEU A 27 -2.08 16.81 -13.04
N MET A 28 -2.63 16.95 -14.23
CA MET A 28 -3.12 15.83 -15.02
C MET A 28 -1.99 14.86 -15.36
N GLY A 29 -0.82 15.35 -15.75
CA GLY A 29 0.36 14.52 -16.02
C GLY A 29 0.79 13.73 -14.79
N ALA A 30 0.81 14.34 -13.60
CA ALA A 30 1.15 13.70 -12.34
C ALA A 30 0.13 12.59 -11.97
N ILE A 31 -1.16 12.87 -12.14
CA ILE A 31 -2.23 11.88 -11.89
C ILE A 31 -2.10 10.69 -12.85
N LEU A 32 -1.93 10.94 -14.14
CA LEU A 32 -1.78 9.89 -15.15
C LEU A 32 -0.52 9.04 -14.91
N SER A 33 0.59 9.66 -14.52
CA SER A 33 1.82 8.95 -14.17
C SER A 33 1.63 8.01 -12.98
N SER A 34 1.01 8.48 -11.90
CA SER A 34 0.73 7.68 -10.70
C SER A 34 -0.25 6.54 -11.01
N TYR A 35 -1.29 6.82 -11.77
CA TYR A 35 -2.28 5.84 -12.19
C TYR A 35 -1.65 4.73 -13.04
N ASN A 36 -0.83 5.11 -14.04
CA ASN A 36 -0.14 4.15 -14.89
C ASN A 36 0.81 3.25 -14.07
N SER A 37 1.57 3.83 -13.14
CA SER A 37 2.46 3.08 -12.25
C SER A 37 1.69 2.10 -11.37
N ALA A 38 0.56 2.50 -10.81
CA ALA A 38 -0.28 1.64 -9.99
C ALA A 38 -0.84 0.45 -10.78
N ILE A 39 -1.40 0.69 -11.98
CA ILE A 39 -1.91 -0.39 -12.83
C ILE A 39 -0.79 -1.33 -13.26
N ASN A 40 0.37 -0.80 -13.66
CA ASN A 40 1.50 -1.61 -14.07
C ASN A 40 2.00 -2.51 -12.93
N SER A 41 2.14 -1.96 -11.73
CA SER A 41 2.53 -2.73 -10.55
C SER A 41 1.52 -3.82 -10.20
N ALA A 42 0.23 -3.49 -10.18
CA ALA A 42 -0.83 -4.46 -9.90
C ALA A 42 -0.87 -5.57 -10.96
N SER A 43 -0.72 -5.22 -12.24
CA SER A 43 -0.70 -6.18 -13.36
C SER A 43 0.50 -7.13 -13.28
N THR A 44 1.66 -6.60 -12.93
CA THR A 44 2.90 -7.39 -12.76
C THR A 44 2.78 -8.34 -11.58
N LEU A 45 2.31 -7.86 -10.43
CA LEU A 45 2.10 -8.70 -9.26
C LEU A 45 1.07 -9.81 -9.54
N PHE A 46 -0.02 -9.48 -10.20
CA PHE A 46 -1.03 -10.48 -10.57
C PHE A 46 -0.46 -11.53 -11.51
N SER A 47 0.21 -11.12 -12.59
CA SER A 47 0.71 -12.07 -13.59
C SER A 47 1.86 -12.94 -13.08
N LEU A 48 2.79 -12.39 -12.29
CA LEU A 48 3.94 -13.13 -11.79
C LEU A 48 3.62 -13.96 -10.54
N GLN A 49 2.91 -13.38 -9.57
CA GLN A 49 2.70 -14.06 -8.30
C GLN A 49 1.43 -14.90 -8.28
N PHE A 50 0.34 -14.39 -8.83
CA PHE A 50 -0.93 -15.10 -8.81
C PHE A 50 -1.06 -16.05 -10.01
N TYR A 51 -0.94 -15.56 -11.23
CA TYR A 51 -1.13 -16.40 -12.41
C TYR A 51 -0.04 -17.45 -12.54
N LYS A 52 1.23 -17.05 -12.58
CA LYS A 52 2.36 -18.00 -12.68
C LYS A 52 2.51 -18.87 -11.43
N GLY A 53 2.24 -18.30 -10.22
CA GLY A 53 2.41 -19.03 -8.97
C GLY A 53 1.34 -20.08 -8.69
N TYR A 54 0.07 -19.83 -9.08
CA TYR A 54 -1.05 -20.69 -8.69
C TYR A 54 -1.81 -21.29 -9.87
N ILE A 55 -1.85 -20.62 -11.04
CA ILE A 55 -2.66 -21.07 -12.18
C ILE A 55 -1.80 -21.84 -13.20
N ASN A 56 -0.69 -21.26 -13.65
CA ASN A 56 0.16 -21.88 -14.65
C ASN A 56 1.65 -21.68 -14.35
N ASN A 57 2.24 -22.61 -13.59
CA ASN A 57 3.66 -22.57 -13.20
C ASN A 57 4.63 -22.71 -14.38
N LYS A 58 4.15 -23.13 -15.56
CA LYS A 58 4.96 -23.31 -16.78
C LYS A 58 4.75 -22.17 -17.79
N ALA A 59 4.02 -21.11 -17.40
CA ALA A 59 3.78 -19.97 -18.26
C ALA A 59 5.09 -19.35 -18.76
N ASN A 60 5.18 -19.11 -20.07
CA ASN A 60 6.30 -18.42 -20.67
C ASN A 60 6.18 -16.89 -20.46
N GLU A 61 7.24 -16.15 -20.78
CA GLU A 61 7.27 -14.69 -20.56
C GLU A 61 6.21 -13.95 -21.38
N GLU A 62 5.96 -14.37 -22.60
CA GLU A 62 4.94 -13.75 -23.49
C GLU A 62 3.53 -13.94 -22.90
N GLU A 63 3.23 -15.11 -22.38
CA GLU A 63 1.96 -15.40 -21.74
C GLU A 63 1.76 -14.56 -20.47
N ILE A 64 2.80 -14.44 -19.62
CA ILE A 64 2.77 -13.62 -18.41
C ILE A 64 2.49 -12.16 -18.76
N VAL A 65 3.18 -11.60 -19.75
CA VAL A 65 2.98 -10.23 -20.23
C VAL A 65 1.57 -10.05 -20.79
N SER A 66 1.06 -11.02 -21.58
CA SER A 66 -0.29 -10.98 -22.13
C SER A 66 -1.37 -10.98 -21.03
N VAL A 67 -1.21 -11.85 -20.04
CA VAL A 67 -2.12 -11.91 -18.88
C VAL A 67 -2.07 -10.61 -18.07
N GLY A 68 -0.88 -10.05 -17.84
CA GLY A 68 -0.71 -8.76 -17.17
C GLY A 68 -1.43 -7.63 -17.90
N LYS A 69 -1.28 -7.54 -19.24
CA LYS A 69 -1.99 -6.55 -20.05
C LYS A 69 -3.51 -6.69 -19.94
N LYS A 70 -4.05 -7.91 -20.04
CA LYS A 70 -5.50 -8.17 -19.92
C LYS A 70 -6.01 -7.76 -18.53
N PHE A 71 -5.28 -8.12 -17.48
CA PHE A 71 -5.64 -7.74 -16.12
C PHE A 71 -5.60 -6.21 -15.91
N GLY A 72 -4.57 -5.54 -16.45
CA GLY A 72 -4.49 -4.07 -16.44
C GLY A 72 -5.67 -3.39 -17.13
N MET A 73 -6.12 -3.93 -18.28
CA MET A 73 -7.32 -3.42 -18.97
C MET A 73 -8.59 -3.60 -18.12
N VAL A 74 -8.71 -4.75 -17.44
CA VAL A 74 -9.85 -4.99 -16.53
C VAL A 74 -9.82 -4.00 -15.37
N LEU A 75 -8.65 -3.75 -14.77
CA LEU A 75 -8.51 -2.76 -13.70
C LEU A 75 -8.85 -1.34 -14.18
N ALA A 76 -8.40 -0.97 -15.39
CA ALA A 76 -8.72 0.33 -15.96
C ALA A 76 -10.23 0.49 -16.19
N ALA A 77 -10.89 -0.51 -16.75
CA ALA A 77 -12.35 -0.51 -16.94
C ALA A 77 -13.08 -0.43 -15.58
N ALA A 78 -12.66 -1.22 -14.59
CA ALA A 78 -13.22 -1.17 -13.24
C ALA A 78 -13.05 0.22 -12.60
N SER A 79 -11.90 0.87 -12.79
CA SER A 79 -11.66 2.22 -12.28
C SER A 79 -12.63 3.26 -12.86
N ILE A 80 -12.97 3.16 -14.15
CA ILE A 80 -13.94 4.05 -14.80
C ILE A 80 -15.33 3.88 -14.18
N ILE A 81 -15.71 2.65 -13.81
CA ILE A 81 -17.01 2.35 -13.21
C ILE A 81 -17.05 2.83 -11.74
N ILE A 82 -15.95 2.64 -11.00
CA ILE A 82 -15.89 2.95 -9.57
C ILE A 82 -15.71 4.45 -9.32
N ALA A 83 -14.98 5.17 -10.18
CA ALA A 83 -14.67 6.57 -9.97
C ALA A 83 -15.90 7.48 -9.74
N PRO A 84 -17.02 7.37 -10.49
CA PRO A 84 -18.21 8.16 -10.24
C PRO A 84 -18.85 7.90 -8.86
N MET A 85 -18.73 6.68 -8.33
CA MET A 85 -19.29 6.31 -7.03
C MET A 85 -18.59 7.05 -5.88
N LEU A 86 -17.31 7.39 -6.06
CA LEU A 86 -16.53 8.15 -5.08
C LEU A 86 -16.90 9.65 -5.09
N GLY A 87 -17.47 10.15 -6.17
CA GLY A 87 -17.83 11.58 -6.32
C GLY A 87 -18.89 12.09 -5.32
N GLY A 88 -19.63 11.18 -4.66
CA GLY A 88 -20.59 11.51 -3.60
C GLY A 88 -19.99 11.67 -2.21
N MET A 89 -18.73 11.33 -1.99
CA MET A 89 -18.07 11.40 -0.68
C MET A 89 -17.74 12.83 -0.28
N GLN A 90 -17.75 13.12 1.02
CA GLN A 90 -17.42 14.44 1.57
C GLN A 90 -15.93 14.76 1.44
N SER A 91 -15.07 13.75 1.61
CA SER A 91 -13.62 13.83 1.42
C SER A 91 -13.10 12.54 0.81
N ILE A 92 -12.60 12.63 -0.43
CA ILE A 92 -11.94 11.52 -1.12
C ILE A 92 -10.58 11.25 -0.46
N PHE A 93 -9.91 12.29 0.02
CA PHE A 93 -8.63 12.16 0.71
C PHE A 93 -8.77 11.33 2.00
N GLU A 94 -9.76 11.63 2.83
CA GLU A 94 -10.02 10.89 4.06
C GLU A 94 -10.31 9.41 3.77
N TYR A 95 -11.14 9.15 2.76
CA TYR A 95 -11.44 7.77 2.34
C TYR A 95 -10.19 7.02 1.86
N LEU A 96 -9.34 7.66 1.05
CA LEU A 96 -8.08 7.07 0.61
C LEU A 96 -7.14 6.77 1.78
N GLN A 97 -7.09 7.64 2.78
CA GLN A 97 -6.31 7.41 3.99
C GLN A 97 -6.85 6.22 4.78
N MET A 98 -8.16 6.13 4.97
CA MET A 98 -8.79 4.98 5.65
C MET A 98 -8.45 3.65 4.94
N VAL A 99 -8.60 3.59 3.61
CA VAL A 99 -8.30 2.38 2.84
C VAL A 99 -6.80 2.05 2.88
N ASN A 100 -5.94 3.06 2.77
CA ASN A 100 -4.49 2.89 2.83
C ASN A 100 -4.03 2.37 4.20
N GLY A 101 -4.63 2.85 5.28
CA GLY A 101 -4.35 2.42 6.63
C GLY A 101 -4.64 0.95 6.90
N LEU A 102 -5.62 0.38 6.19
CA LEU A 102 -6.03 -1.01 6.33
C LEU A 102 -4.86 -1.99 6.18
N TYR A 103 -3.98 -1.75 5.22
CA TYR A 103 -2.85 -2.65 4.94
C TYR A 103 -1.49 -2.04 5.29
N SER A 104 -1.29 -0.74 5.11
CA SER A 104 0.02 -0.11 5.32
C SER A 104 0.45 -0.12 6.78
N VAL A 105 -0.48 0.11 7.69
CA VAL A 105 -0.17 0.22 9.12
C VAL A 105 0.24 -1.12 9.73
N PRO A 106 -0.49 -2.23 9.53
CA PRO A 106 -0.01 -3.55 9.97
C PRO A 106 1.34 -3.92 9.36
N ILE A 107 1.55 -3.61 8.05
CA ILE A 107 2.82 -3.90 7.36
C ILE A 107 3.99 -3.18 8.04
N ILE A 108 3.84 -1.90 8.39
CA ILE A 108 4.89 -1.16 9.11
C ILE A 108 5.23 -1.83 10.44
N GLY A 109 4.22 -2.22 11.22
CA GLY A 109 4.41 -2.93 12.49
C GLY A 109 5.17 -4.25 12.32
N ILE A 110 4.78 -5.04 11.32
CA ILE A 110 5.41 -6.33 11.00
C ILE A 110 6.86 -6.12 10.56
N PHE A 111 7.10 -5.14 9.72
CA PHE A 111 8.43 -4.82 9.19
C PHE A 111 9.37 -4.36 10.32
N LEU A 112 8.93 -3.44 11.16
CA LEU A 112 9.73 -2.95 12.29
C LEU A 112 10.07 -4.08 13.25
N LEU A 113 9.09 -4.93 13.60
CA LEU A 113 9.35 -6.06 14.48
C LEU A 113 10.22 -7.12 13.81
N GLY A 114 10.05 -7.36 12.51
CA GLY A 114 10.86 -8.31 11.74
C GLY A 114 12.35 -7.93 11.67
N ILE A 115 12.67 -6.63 11.62
CA ILE A 115 14.06 -6.14 11.64
C ILE A 115 14.65 -6.23 13.05
N THR A 116 13.84 -5.91 14.06
CA THR A 116 14.33 -5.81 15.44
C THR A 116 14.43 -7.16 16.16
N THR A 117 13.70 -8.19 15.68
CA THR A 117 13.62 -9.49 16.32
C THR A 117 13.97 -10.63 15.37
N LYS A 118 14.96 -11.45 15.74
CA LYS A 118 15.41 -12.61 14.94
C LYS A 118 14.56 -13.87 15.18
N HIS A 119 13.88 -13.96 16.34
CA HIS A 119 13.20 -15.18 16.79
C HIS A 119 11.74 -15.31 16.33
N VAL A 120 11.18 -14.29 15.69
CA VAL A 120 9.78 -14.30 15.24
C VAL A 120 9.65 -15.07 13.94
N PRO A 121 8.82 -16.14 13.88
CA PRO A 121 8.66 -16.94 12.66
C PRO A 121 7.81 -16.21 11.61
N ALA A 122 7.98 -16.59 10.34
CA ALA A 122 7.23 -15.98 9.21
C ALA A 122 5.71 -16.13 9.34
N ILE A 123 5.23 -17.18 10.01
CA ILE A 123 3.80 -17.37 10.28
C ILE A 123 3.25 -16.27 11.20
N ALA A 124 4.05 -15.78 12.15
CA ALA A 124 3.64 -14.69 13.02
C ALA A 124 3.36 -13.39 12.26
N ALA A 125 4.16 -13.10 11.23
CA ALA A 125 3.95 -11.95 10.36
C ALA A 125 2.61 -12.06 9.58
N LYS A 126 2.31 -13.25 9.02
CA LYS A 126 1.05 -13.49 8.31
C LYS A 126 -0.16 -13.33 9.22
N VAL A 127 -0.12 -13.92 10.41
CA VAL A 127 -1.21 -13.82 11.39
C VAL A 127 -1.32 -12.39 11.94
N GLY A 128 -0.19 -11.75 12.25
CA GLY A 128 -0.16 -10.35 12.70
C GLY A 128 -0.78 -9.40 11.69
N MET A 129 -0.51 -9.59 10.39
CA MET A 129 -1.13 -8.82 9.31
C MET A 129 -2.66 -9.00 9.30
N LEU A 130 -3.13 -10.25 9.30
CA LEU A 130 -4.57 -10.53 9.28
C LEU A 130 -5.27 -9.94 10.51
N VAL A 131 -4.71 -10.12 11.69
CA VAL A 131 -5.27 -9.58 12.93
C VAL A 131 -5.26 -8.05 12.92
N GLY A 132 -4.17 -7.42 12.51
CA GLY A 132 -4.09 -5.97 12.38
C GLY A 132 -5.15 -5.41 11.43
N MET A 133 -5.34 -6.04 10.26
CA MET A 133 -6.38 -5.66 9.30
C MET A 133 -7.80 -5.85 9.87
N LEU A 134 -8.06 -6.95 10.57
CA LEU A 134 -9.36 -7.22 11.19
C LEU A 134 -9.68 -6.21 12.28
N PHE A 135 -8.73 -5.92 13.18
CA PHE A 135 -8.92 -4.91 14.22
C PHE A 135 -9.14 -3.53 13.63
N TYR A 136 -8.33 -3.15 12.63
CA TYR A 136 -8.54 -1.88 11.92
C TYR A 136 -9.93 -1.78 11.31
N SER A 137 -10.34 -2.81 10.55
CA SER A 137 -11.67 -2.85 9.91
C SER A 137 -12.79 -2.76 10.94
N PHE A 138 -12.65 -3.49 12.05
CA PHE A 138 -13.64 -3.47 13.11
C PHE A 138 -13.76 -2.08 13.74
N PHE A 139 -12.66 -1.45 14.12
CA PHE A 139 -12.69 -0.14 14.78
C PHE A 139 -12.98 1.04 13.84
N THR A 140 -12.70 0.90 12.54
CA THR A 140 -12.90 1.99 11.57
C THR A 140 -14.27 1.93 10.89
N PHE A 141 -14.78 0.71 10.58
CA PHE A 141 -16.04 0.57 9.85
C PHE A 141 -17.24 0.20 10.73
N VAL A 142 -17.01 -0.20 11.97
CA VAL A 142 -18.12 -0.38 12.94
C VAL A 142 -18.32 0.93 13.68
N ASN A 143 -19.49 1.55 13.49
CA ASN A 143 -19.85 2.81 14.15
C ASN A 143 -19.92 2.63 15.67
N PHE A 144 -18.90 3.09 16.37
CA PHE A 144 -18.91 3.21 17.83
C PHE A 144 -19.51 4.58 18.20
N LYS A 145 -20.84 4.64 18.33
CA LYS A 145 -21.53 5.85 18.82
C LYS A 145 -21.21 6.07 20.31
N ASN A 146 -21.01 7.33 20.69
CA ASN A 146 -20.70 7.76 22.06
C ASN A 146 -19.28 7.46 22.54
N VAL A 147 -18.30 7.54 21.68
CA VAL A 147 -16.90 7.55 22.09
C VAL A 147 -16.59 8.87 22.82
N SER A 148 -15.67 8.83 23.80
CA SER A 148 -15.21 10.02 24.50
C SER A 148 -14.80 11.12 23.50
N PRO A 149 -15.12 12.41 23.74
CA PRO A 149 -14.80 13.52 22.83
C PRO A 149 -13.33 13.61 22.42
N PHE A 150 -12.44 13.04 23.24
CA PHE A 150 -11.00 12.99 22.95
C PHE A 150 -10.64 12.03 21.79
N PHE A 151 -11.45 11.00 21.57
CA PHE A 151 -11.22 9.99 20.52
C PHE A 151 -12.17 10.13 19.34
N ALA A 152 -13.15 11.01 19.46
CA ALA A 152 -14.19 11.20 18.45
C ALA A 152 -13.70 12.08 17.31
N ASP A 153 -14.19 11.78 16.10
CA ASP A 153 -14.14 12.69 14.97
C ASP A 153 -15.24 13.78 15.06
N SER A 154 -15.33 14.63 14.04
CA SER A 154 -16.37 15.66 13.95
C SER A 154 -17.82 15.13 13.94
N LYS A 155 -18.02 13.82 13.73
CA LYS A 155 -19.32 13.13 13.71
C LYS A 155 -19.61 12.36 15.01
N GLY A 156 -18.66 12.35 15.96
CA GLY A 156 -18.76 11.60 17.21
C GLY A 156 -18.37 10.12 17.08
N ASP A 157 -17.84 9.71 15.94
CA ASP A 157 -17.32 8.37 15.70
C ASP A 157 -15.81 8.29 16.02
N LEU A 158 -15.27 7.07 16.20
CA LEU A 158 -13.85 6.89 16.46
C LEU A 158 -13.04 7.33 15.24
N HIS A 159 -12.15 8.32 15.42
CA HIS A 159 -11.33 8.81 14.32
C HIS A 159 -10.40 7.71 13.80
N TYR A 160 -10.28 7.55 12.47
CA TYR A 160 -9.51 6.48 11.83
C TYR A 160 -8.04 6.39 12.26
N LEU A 161 -7.44 7.49 12.72
CA LEU A 161 -6.08 7.51 13.26
C LEU A 161 -5.93 6.64 14.51
N HIS A 162 -6.96 6.55 15.35
CA HIS A 162 -6.95 5.63 16.50
C HIS A 162 -7.01 4.18 16.02
N GLY A 163 -7.74 3.92 14.93
CA GLY A 163 -7.74 2.63 14.25
C GLY A 163 -6.33 2.24 13.77
N TYR A 164 -5.55 3.20 13.26
CA TYR A 164 -4.14 2.97 12.89
C TYR A 164 -3.32 2.47 14.08
N PHE A 165 -3.41 3.18 15.21
CA PHE A 165 -2.66 2.83 16.40
C PHE A 165 -3.05 1.44 16.95
N ILE A 166 -4.33 1.15 17.00
CA ILE A 166 -4.86 -0.16 17.43
C ILE A 166 -4.36 -1.28 16.50
N SER A 167 -4.43 -1.05 15.18
CA SER A 167 -3.96 -2.00 14.17
C SER A 167 -2.46 -2.28 14.30
N PHE A 168 -1.66 -1.24 14.45
CA PHE A 168 -0.22 -1.33 14.64
C PHE A 168 0.14 -2.14 15.89
N LEU A 169 -0.44 -1.78 17.03
CA LEU A 169 -0.20 -2.48 18.29
C LEU A 169 -0.67 -3.93 18.24
N SER A 170 -1.86 -4.19 17.71
CA SER A 170 -2.40 -5.56 17.65
C SER A 170 -1.53 -6.46 16.78
N ALA A 171 -1.02 -5.98 15.64
CA ALA A 171 -0.10 -6.72 14.81
C ALA A 171 1.19 -7.07 15.57
N ILE A 172 1.81 -6.10 16.26
CA ILE A 172 3.04 -6.32 17.04
C ILE A 172 2.79 -7.30 18.20
N VAL A 173 1.73 -7.09 18.97
CA VAL A 173 1.41 -7.95 20.14
C VAL A 173 1.20 -9.39 19.69
N VAL A 174 0.43 -9.62 18.65
CA VAL A 174 0.20 -10.97 18.10
C VAL A 174 1.49 -11.61 17.64
N MET A 175 2.34 -10.86 16.93
CA MET A 175 3.64 -11.38 16.49
C MET A 175 4.54 -11.76 17.66
N LEU A 176 4.60 -10.94 18.70
CA LEU A 176 5.37 -11.25 19.91
C LEU A 176 4.84 -12.47 20.67
N ILE A 177 3.51 -12.61 20.76
CA ILE A 177 2.87 -13.78 21.37
C ILE A 177 3.23 -15.05 20.59
N ILE A 178 3.06 -15.03 19.27
CA ILE A 178 3.39 -16.20 18.44
C ILE A 178 4.90 -16.49 18.48
N GLY A 179 5.74 -15.46 18.46
CA GLY A 179 7.19 -15.60 18.59
C GLY A 179 7.63 -16.24 19.91
N LYS A 180 6.89 -16.01 21.01
CA LYS A 180 7.13 -16.69 22.29
C LYS A 180 6.61 -18.12 22.32
N ILE A 181 5.44 -18.38 21.71
CA ILE A 181 4.82 -19.72 21.69
C ILE A 181 5.58 -20.67 20.75
N LYS A 182 5.97 -20.15 19.60
CA LYS A 182 6.65 -20.92 18.56
C LYS A 182 7.84 -20.12 18.01
N PRO A 183 8.96 -20.04 18.76
CA PRO A 183 10.13 -19.32 18.28
C PRO A 183 10.73 -20.01 17.04
N LYS A 184 11.43 -19.23 16.20
CA LYS A 184 12.25 -19.75 15.13
C LYS A 184 13.31 -20.71 15.71
N SER A 185 13.57 -21.80 15.01
CA SER A 185 14.67 -22.69 15.40
C SER A 185 16.03 -22.02 15.09
N ASP A 186 17.07 -22.44 15.84
CA ASP A 186 18.43 -21.92 15.62
C ASP A 186 18.93 -22.22 14.19
N GLU A 187 18.51 -23.34 13.59
CA GLU A 187 18.79 -23.64 12.19
C GLU A 187 18.12 -22.65 11.21
N GLU A 188 16.86 -22.30 11.43
CA GLU A 188 16.16 -21.31 10.61
C GLU A 188 16.76 -19.89 10.76
N ILE A 189 17.27 -19.56 11.94
CA ILE A 189 17.98 -18.31 12.21
C ILE A 189 19.32 -18.31 11.45
N ALA A 190 20.08 -19.39 11.55
CA ALA A 190 21.35 -19.54 10.85
C ALA A 190 21.20 -19.48 9.32
N ILE A 191 20.17 -20.11 8.76
CA ILE A 191 19.85 -20.03 7.33
C ILE A 191 19.46 -18.58 6.94
N SER A 192 18.73 -17.85 7.81
CA SER A 192 18.37 -16.47 7.52
C SER A 192 19.56 -15.51 7.58
N ASP A 193 20.52 -15.75 8.47
CA ASP A 193 21.76 -14.99 8.59
C ASP A 193 22.77 -15.33 7.46
N GLN A 194 22.74 -16.56 6.94
CA GLN A 194 23.55 -17.00 5.79
C GLN A 194 23.00 -16.52 4.44
N ARG A 195 21.80 -15.98 4.39
CA ARG A 195 21.31 -15.28 3.22
C ARG A 195 21.93 -13.89 3.12
N ASP A 196 23.23 -13.85 3.16
CA ASP A 196 23.93 -12.66 2.65
C ASP A 196 23.48 -12.47 1.19
N PRO A 197 22.94 -11.30 0.85
CA PRO A 197 22.65 -11.05 -0.55
C PRO A 197 23.96 -11.24 -1.30
N ALA A 198 23.95 -12.13 -2.30
CA ALA A 198 25.08 -12.28 -3.18
C ALA A 198 25.60 -10.87 -3.50
N PRO A 199 26.90 -10.58 -3.34
CA PRO A 199 27.40 -9.24 -3.52
C PRO A 199 26.87 -8.71 -4.85
N VAL A 200 26.13 -7.62 -4.78
CA VAL A 200 25.55 -6.99 -5.97
C VAL A 200 26.73 -6.70 -6.89
N ASP A 201 26.74 -7.24 -8.08
CA ASP A 201 27.75 -6.94 -9.08
C ASP A 201 27.65 -5.45 -9.44
N MET A 202 28.53 -4.66 -8.82
CA MET A 202 28.62 -3.22 -9.03
C MET A 202 29.49 -2.87 -10.24
N THR A 203 29.94 -3.85 -11.02
CA THR A 203 30.70 -3.57 -12.24
C THR A 203 29.84 -2.81 -13.23
N PRO A 204 30.28 -1.64 -13.68
CA PRO A 204 29.51 -0.89 -14.67
C PRO A 204 29.34 -1.72 -15.94
N TRP A 205 28.11 -1.80 -16.45
CA TRP A 205 27.89 -2.48 -17.74
C TRP A 205 28.78 -1.86 -18.83
N PRO A 206 29.23 -2.65 -19.83
CA PRO A 206 30.30 -2.23 -20.78
C PRO A 206 30.07 -0.92 -21.49
N LYS A 207 28.82 -0.48 -21.63
CA LYS A 207 28.44 0.79 -22.29
C LYS A 207 28.07 1.92 -21.32
N ALA A 208 28.25 1.75 -20.01
CA ALA A 208 27.87 2.74 -19.00
C ALA A 208 28.53 4.12 -19.25
N LYS A 209 29.84 4.11 -19.61
CA LYS A 209 30.57 5.35 -19.94
C LYS A 209 30.03 6.06 -21.18
N GLN A 210 29.53 5.33 -22.17
CA GLN A 210 28.95 5.93 -23.38
C GLN A 210 27.56 6.52 -23.11
N ALA A 211 26.78 5.92 -22.21
CA ALA A 211 25.46 6.41 -21.85
C ALA A 211 25.49 7.61 -20.89
N SER A 212 26.59 7.82 -20.15
CA SER A 212 26.75 8.97 -19.25
C SER A 212 27.17 10.26 -19.95
N VAL A 213 27.51 10.21 -21.24
CA VAL A 213 28.02 11.35 -22.05
C VAL A 213 26.99 11.80 -23.11
N ALA A 214 25.89 11.08 -23.27
CA ALA A 214 24.75 11.44 -24.13
C ALA A 214 23.62 12.05 -23.33
#